data_35a7879384af801fe5e398b445912f92
#
_entry.id   35a7879384af801fe5e398b445912f92
#
_cell.length_a   1.000
_cell.length_b   1.000
_cell.length_c   1.000
_cell.angle_alpha   90.00
_cell.angle_beta   90.00
_cell.angle_gamma   90.00
#
_symmetry.space_group_name_H-M   'P 1'
#
loop_
_entity.id
_entity.type
_entity.pdbx_description
1 polymer ?
#
loop_
_entity_poly.entity_id
_entity_poly.type
_entity_poly.pdbx_seq_one_letter_code
_entity_poly.pdbx_strand_id
1 'polypeptide(L)'
;MHTKTKSVWAAFAFGALSLCPVRAQDPQPAPGANATASKPEQTPIKRVTGIGGIFIKAKDPVKLRAWYKTHLGIDVKAWGGTSFSWVDAAGVPVKGKTAWMVSDGSDFAPSNSSFMINYRVADLPGLLKLLREEGCQVLDKVEQSDFGKFGWVMDPEGNKVELWQPPGT
;
A
#
# COMPACT_ATOMS: atom_id res chain seq x y z
N MET A 1 39.46 31.25 -9.35
CA MET A 1 39.35 32.24 -10.45
C MET A 1 37.89 32.28 -10.89
N HIS A 2 37.26 33.32 -10.46
CA HIS A 2 36.46 34.29 -11.25
C HIS A 2 35.12 33.74 -11.82
N THR A 3 33.94 34.28 -11.68
CA THR A 3 33.48 35.61 -11.13
C THR A 3 31.98 35.54 -10.94
N LYS A 4 31.48 36.22 -9.91
CA LYS A 4 30.08 36.57 -9.68
C LYS A 4 29.60 37.57 -10.73
N THR A 5 28.31 37.53 -11.11
CA THR A 5 27.64 38.75 -11.54
C THR A 5 26.22 38.78 -10.99
N LYS A 6 25.97 39.76 -10.14
CA LYS A 6 24.66 40.26 -9.71
C LYS A 6 24.18 41.29 -10.71
N SER A 7 22.89 41.40 -10.95
CA SER A 7 22.26 42.61 -11.46
C SER A 7 20.92 42.87 -10.79
N VAL A 8 20.85 44.03 -10.18
CA VAL A 8 19.72 44.68 -9.54
C VAL A 8 19.23 45.75 -10.52
N TRP A 9 17.99 46.19 -10.43
CA TRP A 9 17.35 47.47 -10.85
C TRP A 9 15.90 47.20 -11.25
N ALA A 10 14.91 47.99 -10.99
CA ALA A 10 14.59 49.07 -10.09
C ALA A 10 13.10 49.40 -10.38
N ALA A 11 12.42 49.94 -9.40
CA ALA A 11 11.03 50.36 -9.44
C ALA A 11 10.81 51.61 -10.33
N PHE A 12 9.63 51.69 -10.94
CA PHE A 12 9.02 52.98 -11.29
C PHE A 12 7.50 52.92 -11.04
N ALA A 13 7.05 53.80 -10.16
CA ALA A 13 5.65 54.12 -9.93
C ALA A 13 5.25 55.29 -10.87
N PHE A 14 4.10 55.18 -11.52
CA PHE A 14 3.39 56.36 -12.05
C PHE A 14 1.89 56.13 -11.85
N GLY A 15 1.31 57.04 -11.09
CA GLY A 15 -0.13 57.15 -10.95
C GLY A 15 -0.75 57.92 -12.12
N ALA A 16 -1.91 57.52 -12.51
CA ALA A 16 -2.82 58.31 -13.33
C ALA A 16 -4.27 58.02 -12.88
N LEU A 17 -4.90 59.05 -12.34
CA LEU A 17 -6.36 59.09 -12.19
C LEU A 17 -7.00 59.07 -13.57
N SER A 18 -8.01 58.25 -13.77
CA SER A 18 -8.94 58.40 -14.88
C SER A 18 -10.36 58.01 -14.49
N LEU A 19 -11.24 58.88 -14.84
CA LEU A 19 -12.66 58.98 -14.56
C LEU A 19 -13.44 57.75 -15.01
N CYS A 20 -14.38 57.32 -14.16
CA CYS A 20 -15.39 56.30 -14.50
C CYS A 20 -16.44 56.86 -15.47
N PRO A 21 -16.81 56.10 -16.51
CA PRO A 21 -18.15 56.21 -17.09
C PRO A 21 -19.07 55.14 -16.46
N VAL A 22 -20.21 55.59 -15.96
CA VAL A 22 -21.35 54.74 -15.57
C VAL A 22 -21.81 53.94 -16.79
N ARG A 23 -21.72 52.63 -16.71
CA ARG A 23 -22.23 51.71 -17.74
C ARG A 23 -23.51 51.05 -17.23
N ALA A 24 -24.51 51.13 -18.08
CA ALA A 24 -25.82 50.54 -17.86
C ALA A 24 -25.75 49.07 -17.48
N GLN A 25 -26.56 48.65 -16.51
CA GLN A 25 -26.73 47.26 -16.09
C GLN A 25 -27.42 46.45 -17.19
N ASP A 26 -26.74 45.48 -17.75
CA ASP A 26 -27.37 44.42 -18.53
C ASP A 26 -28.19 43.46 -17.62
N PRO A 27 -29.32 42.93 -18.09
CA PRO A 27 -30.15 42.06 -17.27
C PRO A 27 -29.45 40.77 -16.93
N GLN A 28 -29.41 40.47 -15.63
CA GLN A 28 -28.88 39.24 -15.06
C GLN A 28 -29.68 38.01 -15.58
N PRO A 29 -29.04 37.02 -16.20
CA PRO A 29 -29.73 35.77 -16.54
C PRO A 29 -30.14 35.02 -15.28
N ALA A 30 -31.35 34.45 -15.30
CA ALA A 30 -31.93 33.68 -14.25
C ALA A 30 -31.03 32.51 -13.80
N PRO A 31 -31.05 32.10 -12.53
CA PRO A 31 -30.25 30.98 -12.03
C PRO A 31 -30.74 29.69 -12.67
N GLY A 32 -30.08 29.26 -13.74
CA GLY A 32 -30.19 27.92 -14.31
C GLY A 32 -29.61 26.91 -13.35
N ALA A 33 -30.48 26.06 -12.81
CA ALA A 33 -30.11 24.92 -12.01
C ALA A 33 -29.27 23.93 -12.82
N ASN A 34 -27.96 24.03 -12.73
CA ASN A 34 -27.05 22.92 -13.00
C ASN A 34 -26.51 22.43 -11.65
N ALA A 35 -27.34 21.66 -10.94
CA ALA A 35 -26.83 20.76 -9.92
C ALA A 35 -26.04 19.65 -10.64
N THR A 36 -24.77 19.91 -10.88
CA THR A 36 -23.81 18.84 -11.17
C THR A 36 -23.81 17.98 -9.93
N ALA A 37 -24.48 16.82 -10.01
CA ALA A 37 -24.42 15.82 -8.95
C ALA A 37 -22.95 15.49 -8.73
N SER A 38 -22.37 15.94 -7.65
CA SER A 38 -21.05 15.59 -7.21
C SER A 38 -21.02 14.08 -7.02
N LYS A 39 -20.20 13.39 -7.82
CA LYS A 39 -19.90 11.97 -7.62
C LYS A 39 -19.55 11.80 -6.14
N PRO A 40 -20.15 10.83 -5.42
CA PRO A 40 -19.85 10.64 -4.01
C PRO A 40 -18.35 10.50 -3.85
N GLU A 41 -17.76 11.30 -3.01
CA GLU A 41 -16.33 11.24 -2.65
C GLU A 41 -16.09 9.89 -2.00
N GLN A 42 -15.52 8.97 -2.78
CA GLN A 42 -15.16 7.65 -2.29
C GLN A 42 -14.03 7.81 -1.31
N THR A 43 -14.27 7.47 -0.05
CA THR A 43 -13.21 7.42 0.96
C THR A 43 -12.05 6.58 0.41
N PRO A 44 -10.81 7.12 0.38
CA PRO A 44 -9.68 6.39 -0.16
C PRO A 44 -9.50 5.03 0.53
N ILE A 45 -9.38 3.97 -0.24
CA ILE A 45 -9.12 2.63 0.29
C ILE A 45 -7.79 2.64 1.03
N LYS A 46 -7.81 2.34 2.31
CA LYS A 46 -6.57 2.11 3.07
C LYS A 46 -5.95 0.81 2.58
N ARG A 47 -4.88 0.91 1.77
CA ARG A 47 -4.28 -0.23 1.07
C ARG A 47 -3.64 -1.20 2.06
N VAL A 48 -2.40 -0.95 2.46
CA VAL A 48 -1.67 -1.81 3.39
C VAL A 48 -1.82 -1.31 4.82
N THR A 49 -2.08 -2.23 5.76
CA THR A 49 -2.27 -1.93 7.18
C THR A 49 -1.16 -2.52 8.07
N GLY A 50 -0.24 -3.30 7.48
CA GLY A 50 0.91 -3.88 8.18
C GLY A 50 1.45 -5.10 7.46
N ILE A 51 2.52 -5.67 8.02
CA ILE A 51 3.09 -6.93 7.55
C ILE A 51 2.37 -8.07 8.26
N GLY A 52 1.70 -8.92 7.48
CA GLY A 52 1.02 -10.12 7.97
C GLY A 52 1.95 -11.33 8.08
N GLY A 53 2.97 -11.42 7.19
CA GLY A 53 3.91 -12.52 7.21
C GLY A 53 5.15 -12.30 6.35
N ILE A 54 6.17 -13.11 6.62
CA ILE A 54 7.42 -13.22 5.85
C ILE A 54 7.65 -14.71 5.57
N PHE A 55 7.70 -15.08 4.30
CA PHE A 55 7.89 -16.46 3.85
C PHE A 55 9.22 -16.58 3.12
N ILE A 56 9.98 -17.60 3.47
CA ILE A 56 11.35 -17.82 2.99
C ILE A 56 11.37 -19.13 2.19
N LYS A 57 11.86 -19.08 0.97
CA LYS A 57 12.15 -20.22 0.12
C LYS A 57 13.52 -20.78 0.44
N ALA A 58 13.58 -22.06 0.76
CA ALA A 58 14.83 -22.75 1.09
C ALA A 58 15.04 -23.98 0.21
N LYS A 59 16.30 -24.25 -0.15
CA LYS A 59 16.69 -25.50 -0.83
C LYS A 59 16.52 -26.71 0.09
N ASP A 60 16.78 -26.53 1.38
CA ASP A 60 16.58 -27.51 2.43
C ASP A 60 15.82 -26.86 3.60
N PRO A 61 14.48 -26.84 3.55
CA PRO A 61 13.68 -26.22 4.59
C PRO A 61 13.87 -26.84 5.97
N VAL A 62 14.11 -28.16 6.02
CA VAL A 62 14.27 -28.87 7.29
C VAL A 62 15.54 -28.39 8.01
N LYS A 63 16.64 -28.35 7.30
CA LYS A 63 17.93 -27.90 7.83
C LYS A 63 17.88 -26.41 8.22
N LEU A 64 17.27 -25.58 7.40
CA LEU A 64 17.17 -24.16 7.67
C LEU A 64 16.29 -23.88 8.89
N ARG A 65 15.15 -24.54 9.04
CA ARG A 65 14.29 -24.45 10.24
C ARG A 65 15.03 -24.89 11.51
N ALA A 66 15.79 -25.97 11.44
CA ALA A 66 16.61 -26.44 12.55
C ALA A 66 17.64 -25.40 12.96
N TRP A 67 18.28 -24.75 12.01
CA TRP A 67 19.23 -23.68 12.27
C TRP A 67 18.57 -22.51 13.02
N TYR A 68 17.42 -22.01 12.53
CA TYR A 68 16.67 -20.93 13.17
C TYR A 68 16.23 -21.29 14.59
N LYS A 69 15.80 -22.53 14.79
CA LYS A 69 15.40 -23.02 16.11
C LYS A 69 16.60 -23.05 17.08
N THR A 70 17.73 -23.61 16.62
CA THR A 70 18.92 -23.81 17.47
C THR A 70 19.61 -22.50 17.82
N HIS A 71 19.78 -21.61 16.84
CA HIS A 71 20.63 -20.43 17.01
C HIS A 71 19.86 -19.17 17.37
N LEU A 72 18.58 -19.07 16.99
CA LEU A 72 17.73 -17.90 17.26
C LEU A 72 16.53 -18.21 18.16
N GLY A 73 16.39 -19.46 18.64
CA GLY A 73 15.32 -19.84 19.53
C GLY A 73 13.91 -19.76 18.92
N ILE A 74 13.78 -19.71 17.59
CA ILE A 74 12.47 -19.63 16.95
C ILE A 74 11.74 -20.96 17.15
N ASP A 75 10.57 -20.93 17.80
CA ASP A 75 9.74 -22.10 18.04
C ASP A 75 8.96 -22.48 16.78
N VAL A 76 9.67 -23.15 15.85
CA VAL A 76 9.11 -23.61 14.58
C VAL A 76 8.11 -24.73 14.80
N LYS A 77 6.87 -24.49 14.43
CA LYS A 77 5.75 -25.44 14.54
C LYS A 77 5.73 -26.45 13.38
N ALA A 78 4.90 -27.48 13.50
CA ALA A 78 4.80 -28.57 12.51
C ALA A 78 4.48 -28.09 11.08
N TRP A 79 3.77 -26.98 10.92
CA TRP A 79 3.46 -26.39 9.63
C TRP A 79 4.65 -25.65 8.95
N GLY A 80 5.82 -25.65 9.59
CA GLY A 80 7.05 -25.11 9.01
C GLY A 80 7.35 -23.66 9.35
N GLY A 81 6.64 -23.07 10.31
CA GLY A 81 6.81 -21.69 10.70
C GLY A 81 6.36 -21.39 12.13
N THR A 82 6.21 -20.12 12.44
CA THR A 82 5.67 -19.62 13.72
C THR A 82 4.89 -18.34 13.47
N SER A 83 4.19 -17.85 14.51
CA SER A 83 3.53 -16.55 14.50
C SER A 83 4.03 -15.72 15.67
N PHE A 84 4.55 -14.56 15.39
CA PHE A 84 4.95 -13.58 16.38
C PHE A 84 3.74 -12.70 16.72
N SER A 85 3.27 -12.76 17.97
CA SER A 85 2.25 -11.85 18.46
C SER A 85 2.82 -10.45 18.56
N TRP A 86 2.02 -9.45 18.20
CA TRP A 86 2.43 -8.06 18.34
C TRP A 86 2.38 -7.63 19.79
N VAL A 87 3.31 -6.75 20.16
CA VAL A 87 3.37 -6.10 21.46
C VAL A 87 3.54 -4.60 21.27
N ASP A 88 3.10 -3.81 22.22
CA ASP A 88 3.39 -2.38 22.26
C ASP A 88 4.82 -2.10 22.79
N ALA A 89 5.17 -0.83 22.93
CA ALA A 89 6.48 -0.41 23.41
C ALA A 89 6.78 -0.85 24.86
N ALA A 90 5.77 -1.17 25.65
CA ALA A 90 5.89 -1.71 27.02
C ALA A 90 5.92 -3.24 27.05
N GLY A 91 5.86 -3.91 25.89
CA GLY A 91 5.84 -5.37 25.78
C GLY A 91 4.45 -6.00 26.05
N VAL A 92 3.40 -5.18 26.13
CA VAL A 92 2.04 -5.68 26.34
C VAL A 92 1.47 -6.20 25.01
N PRO A 93 0.88 -7.42 24.99
CA PRO A 93 0.28 -7.97 23.77
C PRO A 93 -0.83 -7.09 23.21
N VAL A 94 -0.77 -6.78 21.93
CA VAL A 94 -1.82 -6.10 21.16
C VAL A 94 -2.40 -7.04 20.12
N LYS A 95 -3.60 -6.71 19.59
CA LYS A 95 -4.27 -7.55 18.61
C LYS A 95 -3.50 -7.60 17.30
N GLY A 96 -2.99 -8.77 16.93
CA GLY A 96 -2.35 -9.04 15.66
C GLY A 96 -1.15 -9.98 15.79
N LYS A 97 -0.76 -10.53 14.64
CA LYS A 97 0.38 -11.45 14.53
C LYS A 97 1.08 -11.23 13.20
N THR A 98 2.38 -11.53 13.15
CA THR A 98 3.15 -11.68 11.92
C THR A 98 3.54 -13.16 11.77
N ALA A 99 3.13 -13.80 10.69
CA ALA A 99 3.54 -15.16 10.38
C ALA A 99 4.99 -15.17 9.86
N TRP A 100 5.73 -16.21 10.20
CA TRP A 100 7.05 -16.48 9.64
C TRP A 100 7.11 -17.95 9.26
N MET A 101 7.58 -18.25 8.03
CA MET A 101 7.61 -19.62 7.52
C MET A 101 8.83 -19.84 6.63
N VAL A 102 9.37 -21.04 6.68
CA VAL A 102 10.36 -21.54 5.74
C VAL A 102 9.79 -22.77 5.03
N SER A 103 9.72 -22.71 3.69
CA SER A 103 9.21 -23.77 2.83
C SER A 103 10.15 -24.01 1.64
N ASP A 104 9.79 -24.95 0.77
CA ASP A 104 10.45 -25.15 -0.53
C ASP A 104 10.11 -24.06 -1.55
N GLY A 105 9.13 -23.21 -1.23
CA GLY A 105 8.69 -22.10 -2.07
C GLY A 105 7.87 -22.55 -3.28
N SER A 106 7.23 -23.70 -3.25
CA SER A 106 6.32 -24.16 -4.32
C SER A 106 5.21 -23.14 -4.63
N ASP A 107 4.76 -22.41 -3.62
CA ASP A 107 3.72 -21.37 -3.74
C ASP A 107 4.23 -20.00 -4.25
N PHE A 108 5.53 -19.87 -4.50
CA PHE A 108 6.13 -18.58 -4.93
C PHE A 108 5.98 -18.34 -6.43
N ALA A 109 5.66 -19.37 -7.22
CA ALA A 109 5.43 -19.17 -8.65
C ALA A 109 4.36 -18.08 -8.92
N PRO A 110 4.54 -17.27 -9.97
CA PRO A 110 5.60 -17.31 -10.97
C PRO A 110 6.92 -16.63 -10.55
N SER A 111 7.03 -16.11 -9.34
CA SER A 111 8.25 -15.44 -8.85
C SER A 111 9.40 -16.43 -8.63
N ASN A 112 10.62 -15.99 -8.98
CA ASN A 112 11.86 -16.69 -8.65
C ASN A 112 12.51 -16.19 -7.35
N SER A 113 11.88 -15.26 -6.66
CA SER A 113 12.39 -14.71 -5.40
C SER A 113 12.58 -15.77 -4.34
N SER A 114 13.51 -15.55 -3.42
CA SER A 114 13.75 -16.41 -2.26
C SER A 114 12.86 -16.06 -1.06
N PHE A 115 12.02 -15.05 -1.19
CA PHE A 115 11.06 -14.64 -0.15
C PHE A 115 9.74 -14.16 -0.77
N MET A 116 8.69 -14.17 0.04
CA MET A 116 7.41 -13.53 -0.27
C MET A 116 6.94 -12.78 0.97
N ILE A 117 6.57 -11.53 0.79
CA ILE A 117 5.99 -10.72 1.87
C ILE A 117 4.47 -10.82 1.78
N ASN A 118 3.85 -11.09 2.92
CA ASN A 118 2.41 -10.98 3.10
C ASN A 118 2.08 -9.63 3.72
N TYR A 119 1.29 -8.82 3.03
CA TYR A 119 0.79 -7.56 3.55
C TYR A 119 -0.66 -7.70 4.01
N ARG A 120 -0.94 -7.24 5.21
CA ARG A 120 -2.31 -7.15 5.73
C ARG A 120 -3.04 -5.97 5.08
N VAL A 121 -4.28 -6.22 4.66
CA VAL A 121 -5.17 -5.22 4.06
C VAL A 121 -6.53 -5.24 4.75
N ALA A 122 -7.29 -4.15 4.65
CA ALA A 122 -8.62 -4.05 5.26
C ALA A 122 -9.73 -4.58 4.33
N ASP A 123 -9.59 -4.37 3.02
CA ASP A 123 -10.54 -4.78 1.98
C ASP A 123 -9.77 -5.38 0.80
N LEU A 124 -9.64 -6.70 0.77
CA LEU A 124 -8.93 -7.39 -0.31
C LEU A 124 -9.65 -7.29 -1.66
N PRO A 125 -10.96 -7.55 -1.77
CA PRO A 125 -11.65 -7.46 -3.05
C PRO A 125 -11.56 -6.06 -3.69
N GLY A 126 -11.80 -5.03 -2.88
CA GLY A 126 -11.70 -3.64 -3.34
C GLY A 126 -10.28 -3.27 -3.78
N LEU A 127 -9.27 -3.70 -3.02
CA LEU A 127 -7.88 -3.44 -3.37
C LEU A 127 -7.46 -4.18 -4.65
N LEU A 128 -7.79 -5.46 -4.83
CA LEU A 128 -7.47 -6.20 -6.03
C LEU A 128 -8.11 -5.60 -7.29
N LYS A 129 -9.35 -5.10 -7.16
CA LYS A 129 -10.02 -4.37 -8.24
C LYS A 129 -9.25 -3.10 -8.60
N LEU A 130 -8.92 -2.30 -7.60
CA LEU A 130 -8.19 -1.04 -7.78
C LEU A 130 -6.81 -1.27 -8.43
N LEU A 131 -6.07 -2.28 -7.98
CA LEU A 131 -4.76 -2.61 -8.55
C LEU A 131 -4.85 -3.04 -10.03
N ARG A 132 -5.93 -3.76 -10.42
CA ARG A 132 -6.17 -4.07 -11.84
C ARG A 132 -6.47 -2.82 -12.67
N GLU A 133 -7.27 -1.91 -12.13
CA GLU A 133 -7.59 -0.62 -12.78
C GLU A 133 -6.33 0.26 -12.94
N GLU A 134 -5.38 0.15 -12.02
CA GLU A 134 -4.07 0.81 -12.08
C GLU A 134 -3.06 0.11 -13.01
N GLY A 135 -3.43 -1.02 -13.63
CA GLY A 135 -2.56 -1.77 -14.52
C GLY A 135 -1.54 -2.66 -13.84
N CYS A 136 -1.69 -2.91 -12.53
CA CYS A 136 -0.83 -3.85 -11.82
C CYS A 136 -1.08 -5.29 -12.26
N GLN A 137 -0.06 -6.13 -12.26
CA GLN A 137 -0.17 -7.55 -12.55
C GLN A 137 -0.75 -8.31 -11.34
N VAL A 138 -2.08 -8.33 -11.24
CA VAL A 138 -2.81 -9.08 -10.20
C VAL A 138 -3.04 -10.51 -10.68
N LEU A 139 -2.69 -11.50 -9.87
CA LEU A 139 -2.94 -12.90 -10.19
C LEU A 139 -4.45 -13.22 -10.04
N ASP A 140 -4.96 -14.14 -10.87
CA ASP A 140 -6.40 -14.47 -10.87
C ASP A 140 -6.82 -15.26 -9.64
N LYS A 141 -5.89 -16.00 -9.04
CA LYS A 141 -6.14 -16.82 -7.87
C LYS A 141 -6.49 -15.94 -6.67
N VAL A 142 -7.63 -16.24 -6.04
CA VAL A 142 -8.05 -15.71 -4.73
C VAL A 142 -8.43 -16.89 -3.86
N GLU A 143 -7.95 -16.93 -2.64
CA GLU A 143 -8.28 -17.96 -1.66
C GLU A 143 -9.06 -17.38 -0.50
N GLN A 144 -9.97 -18.18 0.04
CA GLN A 144 -10.70 -17.88 1.27
C GLN A 144 -10.68 -19.10 2.17
N SER A 145 -10.37 -18.90 3.46
CA SER A 145 -10.32 -19.94 4.48
C SER A 145 -10.67 -19.34 5.85
N ASP A 146 -10.57 -20.15 6.90
CA ASP A 146 -10.73 -19.71 8.29
C ASP A 146 -9.65 -18.69 8.69
N PHE A 147 -8.54 -18.62 7.95
CA PHE A 147 -7.47 -17.64 8.14
C PHE A 147 -7.71 -16.30 7.44
N GLY A 148 -8.80 -16.16 6.68
CA GLY A 148 -9.17 -14.95 5.95
C GLY A 148 -9.15 -15.13 4.44
N LYS A 149 -8.97 -14.00 3.73
CA LYS A 149 -8.90 -13.95 2.27
C LYS A 149 -7.50 -13.60 1.82
N PHE A 150 -7.05 -14.26 0.75
CA PHE A 150 -5.70 -14.10 0.19
C PHE A 150 -5.79 -13.83 -1.31
N GLY A 151 -4.95 -12.94 -1.78
CA GLY A 151 -4.77 -12.63 -3.19
C GLY A 151 -3.33 -12.20 -3.46
N TRP A 152 -2.92 -12.20 -4.74
CA TRP A 152 -1.52 -11.97 -5.07
C TRP A 152 -1.36 -10.97 -6.20
N VAL A 153 -0.26 -10.21 -6.13
CA VAL A 153 0.15 -9.27 -7.16
C VAL A 153 1.65 -9.42 -7.39
N MET A 154 2.11 -9.19 -8.62
CA MET A 154 3.53 -9.11 -8.94
C MET A 154 4.00 -7.66 -8.83
N ASP A 155 5.12 -7.45 -8.17
CA ASP A 155 5.78 -6.15 -8.20
C ASP A 155 6.60 -5.95 -9.50
N PRO A 156 7.08 -4.74 -9.79
CA PRO A 156 7.86 -4.48 -11.00
C PRO A 156 9.18 -5.25 -11.11
N GLU A 157 9.73 -5.73 -9.99
CA GLU A 157 10.95 -6.55 -9.94
C GLU A 157 10.65 -8.06 -10.07
N GLY A 158 9.37 -8.43 -10.24
CA GLY A 158 8.95 -9.83 -10.38
C GLY A 158 8.84 -10.58 -9.06
N ASN A 159 8.77 -9.89 -7.93
CA ASN A 159 8.46 -10.54 -6.66
C ASN A 159 6.96 -10.74 -6.54
N LYS A 160 6.56 -11.95 -6.10
CA LYS A 160 5.17 -12.22 -5.73
C LYS A 160 4.91 -11.65 -4.35
N VAL A 161 3.90 -10.82 -4.26
CA VAL A 161 3.41 -10.21 -3.02
C VAL A 161 2.08 -10.85 -2.67
N GLU A 162 1.91 -11.28 -1.44
CA GLU A 162 0.64 -11.76 -0.91
C GLU A 162 -0.10 -10.64 -0.19
N LEU A 163 -1.38 -10.49 -0.50
CA LEU A 163 -2.29 -9.55 0.17
C LEU A 163 -3.28 -10.37 1.00
N TRP A 164 -3.37 -10.07 2.28
CA TRP A 164 -4.17 -10.82 3.24
C TRP A 164 -5.16 -9.93 3.98
N GLN A 165 -6.43 -10.29 3.87
CA GLN A 165 -7.49 -9.71 4.70
C GLN A 165 -7.81 -10.70 5.83
N PRO A 166 -7.50 -10.38 7.11
CA PRO A 166 -7.83 -11.23 8.24
C PRO A 166 -9.33 -11.47 8.38
N PRO A 167 -9.75 -12.57 9.03
CA PRO A 167 -11.16 -12.77 9.35
C PRO A 167 -11.66 -11.69 10.32
N GLY A 168 -12.93 -11.27 10.13
CA GLY A 168 -13.57 -10.29 11.01
C GLY A 168 -13.09 -8.83 10.86
N THR A 169 -12.53 -8.51 9.70
CA THR A 169 -12.22 -7.11 9.30
C THR A 169 -13.22 -6.61 8.28
#